data_9cb19606e34f6b18c1af1301c39d7bc0
#
_entry.id   9cb19606e34f6b18c1af1301c39d7bc0
#
_cell.length_a   1.000
_cell.length_b   1.000
_cell.length_c   1.000
_cell.angle_alpha   90.00
_cell.angle_beta   90.00
_cell.angle_gamma   90.00
#
_symmetry.space_group_name_H-M   'P 1'
#
loop_
_entity.id
_entity.type
_entity.pdbx_description
1 polymer ?
#
loop_
_entity_poly.entity_id
_entity_poly.type
_entity_poly.pdbx_seq_one_letter_code
_entity_poly.pdbx_strand_id
1 'polypeptide(L)'
;MNNKGFTLIELLVVVLIIGILAAIALPQYQKAVEKAKMAEAVTWLGNAKRAIEMWWLQNGSLGEGEHVNFLTDNVLDLDLTPGLTCPSGEEYCYSKSFVYAANCDYYDGCQALAVRVNNGDVSSYGSQYFLSTPNGQTWFPLGIYMPDDKVGKIGCESFAKTFGGTCEEYGG
;
A
#
# COMPACT_ATOMS: atom_id res chain seq x y z
N MET A 1 -39.43 -44.26 6.23
CA MET A 1 -38.63 -43.03 6.15
C MET A 1 -39.12 -42.25 4.94
N ASN A 2 -39.86 -41.13 5.15
CA ASN A 2 -40.30 -40.27 4.04
C ASN A 2 -39.16 -39.40 3.54
N ASN A 3 -38.51 -39.82 2.48
CA ASN A 3 -37.54 -38.96 1.76
C ASN A 3 -38.34 -37.94 0.95
N LYS A 4 -38.52 -36.74 1.53
CA LYS A 4 -39.02 -35.59 0.75
C LYS A 4 -37.91 -35.14 -0.18
N GLY A 5 -38.06 -35.37 -1.47
CA GLY A 5 -37.14 -34.86 -2.48
C GLY A 5 -37.27 -33.35 -2.62
N PHE A 6 -36.17 -32.67 -2.90
CA PHE A 6 -36.12 -31.23 -3.17
C PHE A 6 -36.77 -30.94 -4.53
N THR A 7 -37.61 -29.93 -4.62
CA THR A 7 -38.22 -29.54 -5.90
C THR A 7 -37.28 -28.65 -6.72
N LEU A 8 -37.39 -28.74 -8.04
CA LEU A 8 -36.57 -27.94 -8.98
C LEU A 8 -36.80 -26.44 -8.78
N ILE A 9 -38.04 -26.05 -8.42
CA ILE A 9 -38.37 -24.63 -8.17
C ILE A 9 -37.78 -24.11 -6.87
N GLU A 10 -37.66 -24.91 -5.81
CA GLU A 10 -37.03 -24.54 -4.57
C GLU A 10 -35.53 -24.25 -4.79
N LEU A 11 -34.86 -25.09 -5.60
CA LEU A 11 -33.45 -24.86 -5.95
C LEU A 11 -33.31 -23.59 -6.78
N LEU A 12 -34.17 -23.37 -7.76
CA LEU A 12 -34.10 -22.21 -8.66
C LEU A 12 -34.28 -20.89 -7.90
N VAL A 13 -35.26 -20.84 -6.97
CA VAL A 13 -35.47 -19.62 -6.15
C VAL A 13 -34.27 -19.34 -5.25
N VAL A 14 -33.67 -20.35 -4.64
CA VAL A 14 -32.51 -20.20 -3.78
C VAL A 14 -31.30 -19.64 -4.56
N VAL A 15 -31.00 -20.21 -5.74
CA VAL A 15 -29.85 -19.71 -6.53
C VAL A 15 -30.12 -18.31 -7.07
N LEU A 16 -31.36 -17.95 -7.38
CA LEU A 16 -31.73 -16.60 -7.78
C LEU A 16 -31.48 -15.59 -6.65
N ILE A 17 -31.92 -15.90 -5.43
CA ILE A 17 -31.70 -15.02 -4.26
C ILE A 17 -30.22 -14.87 -3.96
N ILE A 18 -29.45 -15.98 -3.96
CA ILE A 18 -27.99 -15.93 -3.75
C ILE A 18 -27.34 -15.08 -4.84
N GLY A 19 -27.74 -15.23 -6.10
CA GLY A 19 -27.20 -14.43 -7.21
C GLY A 19 -27.40 -12.94 -7.03
N ILE A 20 -28.59 -12.51 -6.61
CA ILE A 20 -28.90 -11.10 -6.35
C ILE A 20 -28.07 -10.56 -5.17
N LEU A 21 -28.01 -11.31 -4.06
CA LEU A 21 -27.24 -10.90 -2.89
C LEU A 21 -25.74 -10.83 -3.19
N ALA A 22 -25.19 -11.80 -3.91
CA ALA A 22 -23.80 -11.82 -4.32
C ALA A 22 -23.43 -10.63 -5.23
N ALA A 23 -24.30 -10.25 -6.16
CA ALA A 23 -24.08 -9.11 -7.06
C ALA A 23 -23.91 -7.79 -6.31
N ILE A 24 -24.55 -7.64 -5.16
CA ILE A 24 -24.43 -6.43 -4.32
C ILE A 24 -23.27 -6.55 -3.33
N ALA A 25 -23.09 -7.72 -2.74
CA ALA A 25 -22.11 -7.93 -1.67
C ALA A 25 -20.65 -7.96 -2.18
N LEU A 26 -20.40 -8.56 -3.35
CA LEU A 26 -19.05 -8.75 -3.88
C LEU A 26 -18.28 -7.44 -4.10
N PRO A 27 -18.84 -6.40 -4.75
CA PRO A 27 -18.11 -5.14 -4.93
C PRO A 27 -17.85 -4.40 -3.61
N GLN A 28 -18.73 -4.53 -2.63
CA GLN A 28 -18.51 -3.93 -1.30
C GLN A 28 -17.42 -4.66 -0.53
N TYR A 29 -17.39 -5.98 -0.62
CA TYR A 29 -16.33 -6.79 -0.03
C TYR A 29 -14.95 -6.45 -0.61
N GLN A 30 -14.84 -6.33 -1.94
CA GLN A 30 -13.59 -5.93 -2.59
C GLN A 30 -13.08 -4.58 -2.08
N LYS A 31 -13.97 -3.57 -1.97
CA LYS A 31 -13.62 -2.26 -1.40
C LYS A 31 -13.12 -2.36 0.04
N ALA A 32 -13.76 -3.17 0.87
CA ALA A 32 -13.36 -3.35 2.25
C ALA A 32 -11.98 -4.02 2.37
N VAL A 33 -11.71 -5.01 1.52
CA VAL A 33 -10.41 -5.70 1.47
C VAL A 33 -9.30 -4.75 1.03
N GLU A 34 -9.50 -3.98 -0.03
CA GLU A 34 -8.49 -3.01 -0.47
C GLU A 34 -8.26 -1.90 0.57
N LYS A 35 -9.30 -1.44 1.25
CA LYS A 35 -9.15 -0.49 2.37
C LYS A 35 -8.33 -1.08 3.52
N ALA A 36 -8.50 -2.35 3.84
CA ALA A 36 -7.71 -3.01 4.87
C ALA A 36 -6.23 -3.14 4.49
N LYS A 37 -5.94 -3.48 3.23
CA LYS A 37 -4.56 -3.50 2.71
C LYS A 37 -3.92 -2.11 2.76
N MET A 38 -4.66 -1.07 2.37
CA MET A 38 -4.16 0.31 2.45
C MET A 38 -3.80 0.74 3.87
N ALA A 39 -4.53 0.27 4.87
CA ALA A 39 -4.22 0.56 6.27
C ALA A 39 -2.85 -0.02 6.69
N GLU A 40 -2.46 -1.18 6.14
CA GLU A 40 -1.11 -1.76 6.32
C GLU A 40 -0.03 -0.78 5.82
N ALA A 41 -0.14 -0.34 4.57
CA ALA A 41 0.81 0.59 3.97
C ALA A 41 0.95 1.91 4.75
N VAL A 42 -0.17 2.48 5.19
CA VAL A 42 -0.19 3.73 5.97
C VAL A 42 0.49 3.57 7.31
N THR A 43 0.22 2.47 7.99
CA THR A 43 0.86 2.19 9.28
C THR A 43 2.36 2.08 9.12
N TRP A 44 2.80 1.36 8.09
CA TRP A 44 4.21 1.22 7.78
C TRP A 44 4.85 2.57 7.45
N LEU A 45 4.26 3.36 6.55
CA LEU A 45 4.74 4.70 6.17
C LEU A 45 4.83 5.64 7.37
N GLY A 46 3.84 5.59 8.27
CA GLY A 46 3.86 6.39 9.50
C GLY A 46 4.99 6.01 10.46
N ASN A 47 5.35 4.74 10.50
CA ASN A 47 6.50 4.27 11.28
C ASN A 47 7.82 4.66 10.61
N ALA A 48 7.93 4.45 9.29
CA ALA A 48 9.11 4.83 8.51
C ALA A 48 9.38 6.33 8.64
N LYS A 49 8.37 7.18 8.46
CA LYS A 49 8.51 8.62 8.64
C LYS A 49 9.12 8.97 9.99
N ARG A 50 8.54 8.46 11.09
CA ARG A 50 9.04 8.76 12.44
C ARG A 50 10.48 8.29 12.65
N ALA A 51 10.80 7.09 12.18
CA ALA A 51 12.14 6.53 12.31
C ALA A 51 13.17 7.36 11.54
N ILE A 52 12.86 7.77 10.32
CA ILE A 52 13.75 8.60 9.49
C ILE A 52 13.89 10.01 10.07
N GLU A 53 12.79 10.63 10.55
CA GLU A 53 12.86 11.93 11.23
C GLU A 53 13.75 11.88 12.48
N MET A 54 13.66 10.81 13.27
CA MET A 54 14.55 10.62 14.44
C MET A 54 16.01 10.45 14.01
N TRP A 55 16.26 9.63 13.00
CA TRP A 55 17.60 9.43 12.46
C TRP A 55 18.20 10.76 11.95
N TRP A 56 17.39 11.56 11.23
CA TRP A 56 17.80 12.86 10.73
C TRP A 56 18.16 13.85 11.84
N LEU A 57 17.40 13.86 12.92
CA LEU A 57 17.69 14.70 14.09
C LEU A 57 19.00 14.31 14.80
N GLN A 58 19.37 13.04 14.74
CA GLN A 58 20.59 12.51 15.36
C GLN A 58 21.84 12.73 14.49
N ASN A 59 21.70 12.54 13.18
CA ASN A 59 22.85 12.50 12.25
C ASN A 59 23.01 13.78 11.43
N GLY A 60 21.98 14.60 11.32
CA GLY A 60 22.00 15.81 10.51
C GLY A 60 21.88 15.53 9.02
N SER A 61 22.45 16.44 8.20
CA SER A 61 22.43 16.30 6.73
C SER A 61 23.46 15.29 6.24
N LEU A 62 23.13 14.59 5.18
CA LEU A 62 24.05 13.74 4.43
C LEU A 62 25.15 14.61 3.76
N GLY A 63 26.35 14.06 3.65
CA GLY A 63 27.41 14.61 2.84
C GLY A 63 27.19 14.39 1.34
N GLU A 64 27.90 15.13 0.51
CA GLU A 64 27.81 15.02 -0.94
C GLU A 64 28.10 13.58 -1.42
N GLY A 65 27.15 12.98 -2.14
CA GLY A 65 27.23 11.61 -2.64
C GLY A 65 26.92 10.53 -1.61
N GLU A 66 26.51 10.88 -0.39
CA GLU A 66 26.05 9.90 0.59
C GLU A 66 24.60 9.50 0.32
N HIS A 67 24.35 8.21 0.51
CA HIS A 67 23.04 7.56 0.42
C HIS A 67 22.86 6.61 1.60
N VAL A 68 21.66 6.58 2.16
CA VAL A 68 21.30 5.67 3.26
C VAL A 68 20.01 4.95 2.92
N ASN A 69 20.04 3.63 2.97
CA ASN A 69 18.86 2.78 2.85
C ASN A 69 18.42 2.29 4.23
N PHE A 70 17.25 2.72 4.68
CA PHE A 70 16.74 2.41 6.02
C PHE A 70 16.22 0.98 6.18
N LEU A 71 16.10 0.22 5.12
CA LEU A 71 15.67 -1.17 5.16
C LEU A 71 16.84 -2.16 5.21
N THR A 72 18.01 -1.75 4.71
CA THR A 72 19.15 -2.66 4.56
C THR A 72 20.37 -2.28 5.42
N ASP A 73 20.54 -1.01 5.74
CA ASP A 73 21.78 -0.52 6.38
C ASP A 73 21.77 -0.62 7.90
N ASN A 74 20.67 -1.06 8.51
CA ASN A 74 20.51 -1.20 9.98
C ASN A 74 20.86 0.06 10.77
N VAL A 75 20.56 1.22 10.23
CA VAL A 75 20.89 2.53 10.82
C VAL A 75 19.77 3.12 11.69
N LEU A 76 18.61 2.50 11.72
CA LEU A 76 17.47 2.92 12.50
C LEU A 76 17.41 2.19 13.85
N ASP A 77 17.00 2.90 14.89
CA ASP A 77 16.64 2.29 16.18
C ASP A 77 15.34 1.45 16.09
N LEU A 78 14.48 1.75 15.12
CA LEU A 78 13.25 1.03 14.83
C LEU A 78 13.43 0.15 13.60
N ASP A 79 13.30 -1.15 13.78
CA ASP A 79 13.27 -2.08 12.64
C ASP A 79 11.97 -1.92 11.82
N LEU A 80 12.10 -1.60 10.55
CA LEU A 80 10.99 -1.42 9.61
C LEU A 80 10.68 -2.68 8.81
N THR A 81 11.44 -3.76 9.00
CA THR A 81 11.35 -4.99 8.19
C THR A 81 10.47 -6.12 8.76
N PRO A 82 9.94 -6.08 10.01
CA PRO A 82 9.15 -7.19 10.53
C PRO A 82 7.97 -7.56 9.62
N GLY A 83 7.92 -8.82 9.22
CA GLY A 83 6.88 -9.36 8.35
C GLY A 83 7.08 -9.07 6.86
N LEU A 84 8.17 -8.43 6.48
CA LEU A 84 8.56 -8.19 5.09
C LEU A 84 9.60 -9.21 4.62
N THR A 85 9.66 -9.43 3.32
CA THR A 85 10.74 -10.16 2.65
C THR A 85 11.66 -9.13 2.00
N CYS A 86 12.94 -9.13 2.39
CA CYS A 86 13.94 -8.22 1.86
C CYS A 86 14.97 -9.01 1.05
N PRO A 87 14.99 -8.91 -0.28
CA PRO A 87 15.96 -9.61 -1.11
C PRO A 87 17.36 -9.06 -0.88
N SER A 88 18.35 -9.95 -0.88
CA SER A 88 19.74 -9.54 -0.73
C SER A 88 20.22 -8.72 -1.93
N GLY A 89 20.77 -7.53 -1.67
CA GLY A 89 21.29 -6.64 -2.69
C GLY A 89 20.25 -5.70 -3.32
N GLU A 90 19.01 -5.75 -2.84
CA GLU A 90 17.95 -4.84 -3.28
C GLU A 90 17.68 -3.75 -2.23
N GLU A 91 17.24 -2.60 -2.67
CA GLU A 91 16.95 -1.44 -1.81
C GLU A 91 15.49 -1.39 -1.33
N TYR A 92 14.76 -2.47 -1.49
CA TYR A 92 13.35 -2.58 -1.12
C TYR A 92 13.03 -3.87 -0.38
N CYS A 93 11.95 -3.83 0.39
CA CYS A 93 11.34 -4.99 1.00
C CYS A 93 9.89 -5.11 0.54
N TYR A 94 9.30 -6.31 0.59
CA TYR A 94 7.92 -6.48 0.13
C TYR A 94 7.09 -7.39 1.05
N SER A 95 5.79 -7.09 1.11
CA SER A 95 4.73 -7.97 1.61
C SER A 95 3.97 -8.60 0.43
N LYS A 96 2.90 -9.33 0.73
CA LYS A 96 2.00 -9.83 -0.33
C LYS A 96 1.28 -8.73 -1.10
N SER A 97 1.15 -7.54 -0.51
CA SER A 97 0.32 -6.47 -1.02
C SER A 97 1.11 -5.25 -1.49
N PHE A 98 2.29 -5.03 -0.93
CA PHE A 98 3.09 -3.82 -1.19
C PHE A 98 4.58 -4.12 -1.27
N VAL A 99 5.26 -3.32 -2.08
CA VAL A 99 6.71 -3.11 -2.00
C VAL A 99 6.94 -1.82 -1.23
N TYR A 100 7.93 -1.83 -0.36
CA TYR A 100 8.31 -0.71 0.49
C TYR A 100 9.74 -0.31 0.21
N ALA A 101 9.98 1.00 0.14
CA ALA A 101 11.31 1.59 0.08
C ALA A 101 11.38 2.77 1.04
N ALA A 102 12.53 2.94 1.68
CA ALA A 102 12.80 4.04 2.58
C ALA A 102 14.29 4.39 2.51
N ASN A 103 14.61 5.55 1.99
CA ASN A 103 15.98 5.99 1.80
C ASN A 103 16.11 7.51 1.96
N CYS A 104 17.34 7.96 2.17
CA CYS A 104 17.75 9.34 2.05
C CYS A 104 18.91 9.43 1.07
N ASP A 105 18.88 10.46 0.24
CA ASP A 105 19.94 10.83 -0.69
C ASP A 105 20.32 12.29 -0.50
N TYR A 106 21.58 12.63 -0.76
CA TYR A 106 22.06 14.00 -0.62
C TYR A 106 21.32 15.00 -1.50
N TYR A 107 20.98 14.59 -2.74
CA TYR A 107 20.36 15.48 -3.72
C TYR A 107 18.84 15.53 -3.61
N ASP A 108 18.20 14.37 -3.33
CA ASP A 108 16.75 14.20 -3.39
C ASP A 108 16.09 14.27 -2.00
N GLY A 109 16.88 14.26 -0.93
CA GLY A 109 16.38 14.22 0.44
C GLY A 109 15.89 12.83 0.86
N CYS A 110 15.04 12.78 1.88
CA CYS A 110 14.52 11.51 2.41
C CYS A 110 13.15 11.19 1.83
N GLN A 111 12.89 9.91 1.57
CA GLN A 111 11.60 9.43 1.10
C GLN A 111 11.22 8.10 1.73
N ALA A 112 9.92 7.85 1.85
CA ALA A 112 9.38 6.55 2.16
C ALA A 112 8.20 6.26 1.24
N LEU A 113 8.23 5.11 0.58
CA LEU A 113 7.28 4.74 -0.47
C LEU A 113 6.65 3.39 -0.15
N ALA A 114 5.37 3.24 -0.50
CA ALA A 114 4.68 1.98 -0.55
C ALA A 114 4.03 1.82 -1.92
N VAL A 115 4.40 0.79 -2.66
CA VAL A 115 3.90 0.51 -4.00
C VAL A 115 2.98 -0.69 -3.95
N ARG A 116 1.72 -0.53 -4.34
CA ARG A 116 0.73 -1.60 -4.37
C ARG A 116 1.08 -2.59 -5.49
N VAL A 117 1.24 -3.85 -5.13
CA VAL A 117 1.54 -4.92 -6.08
C VAL A 117 0.46 -5.99 -6.08
N ASN A 118 0.25 -6.62 -7.21
CA ASN A 118 -0.66 -7.74 -7.34
C ASN A 118 0.11 -9.04 -7.10
N ASN A 119 -0.23 -9.77 -6.03
CA ASN A 119 0.37 -11.05 -5.65
C ASN A 119 1.91 -11.06 -5.53
N GLY A 120 2.51 -9.95 -5.10
CA GLY A 120 3.96 -9.86 -4.94
C GLY A 120 4.75 -9.69 -6.25
N ASP A 121 4.07 -9.46 -7.37
CA ASP A 121 4.74 -9.16 -8.64
C ASP A 121 5.20 -7.71 -8.66
N VAL A 122 6.49 -7.52 -8.46
CA VAL A 122 7.19 -6.23 -8.46
C VAL A 122 7.52 -5.72 -9.87
N SER A 123 7.27 -6.52 -10.90
CA SER A 123 7.67 -6.18 -12.28
C SER A 123 6.68 -5.24 -12.99
N SER A 124 5.48 -5.05 -12.47
CA SER A 124 4.45 -4.21 -13.08
C SER A 124 4.40 -2.80 -12.48
N TYR A 125 5.48 -2.03 -12.64
CA TYR A 125 5.44 -0.57 -12.45
C TYR A 125 4.75 0.07 -13.66
N GLY A 126 3.44 -0.16 -13.79
CA GLY A 126 2.59 0.56 -14.74
C GLY A 126 2.18 1.93 -14.20
N SER A 127 1.37 2.65 -14.95
CA SER A 127 0.73 3.90 -14.52
C SER A 127 0.12 3.73 -13.11
N GLN A 128 0.45 4.62 -12.21
CA GLN A 128 0.15 4.44 -10.79
C GLN A 128 -0.56 5.69 -10.25
N TYR A 129 -1.46 5.50 -9.30
CA TYR A 129 -1.99 6.63 -8.53
C TYR A 129 -1.03 6.96 -7.39
N PHE A 130 -0.65 8.21 -7.32
CA PHE A 130 0.18 8.74 -6.23
C PHE A 130 -0.71 9.40 -5.18
N LEU A 131 -0.56 8.99 -3.94
CA LEU A 131 -1.19 9.65 -2.79
C LEU A 131 -0.13 10.45 -2.04
N SER A 132 -0.15 11.76 -2.20
CA SER A 132 0.65 12.64 -1.36
C SER A 132 -0.08 12.94 -0.05
N THR A 133 0.62 12.87 1.07
CA THR A 133 0.07 13.35 2.34
C THR A 133 0.15 14.87 2.43
N PRO A 134 -0.87 15.55 2.97
CA PRO A 134 -0.98 17.01 2.94
C PRO A 134 -0.06 17.76 3.90
N ASN A 135 0.88 17.10 4.53
CA ASN A 135 1.82 17.79 5.39
C ASN A 135 2.78 18.63 4.55
N GLY A 136 2.41 19.87 4.33
CA GLY A 136 3.10 20.91 3.59
C GLY A 136 4.50 21.28 4.09
N GLN A 137 5.20 20.36 4.69
CA GLN A 137 6.63 20.44 4.94
C GLN A 137 7.32 19.52 3.95
N THR A 138 7.92 20.13 3.00
CA THR A 138 8.57 19.71 1.76
C THR A 138 9.78 18.79 1.93
N TRP A 139 10.01 18.18 3.08
CA TRP A 139 11.23 17.42 3.37
C TRP A 139 11.01 15.89 3.31
N PHE A 140 9.76 15.44 3.16
CA PHE A 140 9.49 14.02 3.27
C PHE A 140 8.30 13.60 2.41
N PRO A 141 8.50 13.26 1.14
CA PRO A 141 7.45 12.67 0.34
C PRO A 141 7.13 11.27 0.88
N LEU A 142 5.96 11.12 1.50
CA LEU A 142 5.35 9.84 1.74
C LEU A 142 4.43 9.55 0.57
N GLY A 143 4.69 8.48 -0.16
CA GLY A 143 3.90 8.11 -1.32
C GLY A 143 3.33 6.71 -1.21
N ILE A 144 2.07 6.55 -1.59
CA ILE A 144 1.49 5.24 -1.88
C ILE A 144 1.14 5.22 -3.36
N TYR A 145 1.78 4.32 -4.08
CA TYR A 145 1.51 4.08 -5.48
C TYR A 145 0.50 2.95 -5.61
N MET A 146 -0.53 3.18 -6.41
CA MET A 146 -1.58 2.21 -6.68
C MET A 146 -1.60 1.88 -8.18
N PRO A 147 -1.91 0.63 -8.56
CA PRO A 147 -2.02 0.29 -9.98
C PRO A 147 -3.10 1.14 -10.65
N ASP A 148 -2.86 1.46 -11.95
CA ASP A 148 -3.79 2.19 -12.82
C ASP A 148 -4.94 1.27 -13.24
N ASP A 149 -5.71 0.81 -12.28
CA ASP A 149 -6.91 0.05 -12.50
C ASP A 149 -8.06 0.61 -11.65
N LYS A 150 -9.26 0.10 -11.89
CA LYS A 150 -10.44 0.51 -11.15
C LYS A 150 -10.33 0.26 -9.64
N VAL A 151 -9.58 -0.74 -9.24
CA VAL A 151 -9.40 -1.12 -7.83
C VAL A 151 -8.41 -0.17 -7.17
N GLY A 152 -7.30 0.15 -7.84
CA GLY A 152 -6.33 1.13 -7.39
C GLY A 152 -6.94 2.52 -7.23
N LYS A 153 -7.73 2.98 -8.19
CA LYS A 153 -8.47 4.25 -8.12
C LYS A 153 -9.40 4.30 -6.91
N ILE A 154 -10.21 3.26 -6.69
CA ILE A 154 -11.10 3.17 -5.53
C ILE A 154 -10.32 3.17 -4.21
N GLY A 155 -9.20 2.48 -4.15
CA GLY A 155 -8.31 2.44 -2.99
C GLY A 155 -7.76 3.83 -2.68
N CYS A 156 -7.19 4.48 -3.68
CA CYS A 156 -6.60 5.81 -3.57
C CYS A 156 -7.63 6.87 -3.13
N GLU A 157 -8.79 6.96 -3.80
CA GLU A 157 -9.86 7.90 -3.45
C GLU A 157 -10.43 7.66 -2.04
N SER A 158 -10.61 6.40 -1.66
CA SER A 158 -11.10 6.04 -0.32
C SER A 158 -10.11 6.44 0.76
N PHE A 159 -8.82 6.32 0.46
CA PHE A 159 -7.75 6.66 1.35
C PHE A 159 -7.58 8.17 1.51
N ALA A 160 -7.58 8.92 0.42
CA ALA A 160 -7.50 10.38 0.43
C ALA A 160 -8.61 10.99 1.29
N LYS A 161 -9.83 10.44 1.24
CA LYS A 161 -10.96 10.87 2.08
C LYS A 161 -10.74 10.58 3.57
N THR A 162 -10.01 9.54 3.92
CA THR A 162 -9.85 9.10 5.32
C THR A 162 -8.70 9.82 6.02
N PHE A 163 -7.60 10.05 5.31
CA PHE A 163 -6.35 10.55 5.89
C PHE A 163 -5.98 11.96 5.41
N GLY A 164 -6.79 12.53 4.54
CA GLY A 164 -6.48 13.79 3.87
C GLY A 164 -5.36 13.61 2.84
N GLY A 165 -5.48 14.18 1.70
CA GLY A 165 -4.52 14.09 0.60
C GLY A 165 -5.22 14.18 -0.75
N THR A 166 -4.44 14.24 -1.80
CA THR A 166 -4.91 14.21 -3.18
C THR A 166 -4.51 12.89 -3.83
N CYS A 167 -5.41 12.37 -4.63
CA CYS A 167 -5.16 11.19 -5.44
C CYS A 167 -4.88 11.69 -6.86
N GLU A 168 -3.64 11.60 -7.29
CA GLU A 168 -3.20 12.06 -8.61
C GLU A 168 -2.85 10.87 -9.50
N GLU A 169 -3.25 10.95 -10.77
CA GLU A 169 -2.88 9.97 -11.78
C GLU A 169 -1.47 10.31 -12.28
N TYR A 170 -0.53 9.42 -11.99
CA TYR A 170 0.84 9.56 -12.44
C TYR A 170 0.98 8.80 -13.77
N GLY A 171 0.80 9.51 -14.86
CA GLY A 171 1.03 9.02 -16.20
C GLY A 171 2.39 9.50 -16.71
N GLY A 172 3.28 8.57 -16.94
CA GLY A 172 4.54 8.83 -17.65
C GLY A 172 4.33 8.93 -19.16
#